data_26882fdd13d959802c1b956a9f8228c3
#
_entry.id   26882fdd13d959802c1b956a9f8228c3
#
_cell.length_a   1.000
_cell.length_b   1.000
_cell.length_c   1.000
_cell.angle_alpha   90.00
_cell.angle_beta   90.00
_cell.angle_gamma   90.00
#
_symmetry.space_group_name_H-M   'P 1'
#
loop_
_entity.id
_entity.type
_entity.pdbx_description
1 polymer ?
#
loop_
_entity_poly.entity_id
_entity_poly.type
_entity_poly.pdbx_seq_one_letter_code
_entity_poly.pdbx_strand_id
1 'polypeptide(L)'
;MNPPVPPDSDVRIERMREARASPTRIKTLAMVCLIAGFVLWAHLASGVRVFRSEVASEPGWERFRADYRINHFGEDGQFVRAVQNGYNLVYYTHKYASRFTRRSAGDRANSCAACHTAEDLAYAFVSSDRVDPKLGKRVSFEDRVRWCYAGSMDGFVPTIYDPAVRDIRLLARAVARHLELGEGALRKGD
;
A
#
# COMPACT_ATOMS: atom_id res chain seq x y z
N MET A 1 -3.59 58.05 -58.80
CA MET A 1 -2.71 57.87 -57.63
C MET A 1 -3.29 56.74 -56.81
N ASN A 2 -2.64 55.58 -56.79
CA ASN A 2 -3.06 54.46 -55.93
C ASN A 2 -2.45 54.66 -54.54
N PRO A 3 -3.20 54.43 -53.45
CA PRO A 3 -2.69 54.51 -52.11
C PRO A 3 -1.63 53.37 -51.85
N PRO A 4 -0.61 53.63 -51.08
CA PRO A 4 0.43 52.63 -50.78
C PRO A 4 -0.17 51.49 -49.94
N VAL A 5 0.14 50.27 -50.34
CA VAL A 5 -0.23 49.05 -49.61
C VAL A 5 0.50 49.04 -48.26
N PRO A 6 -0.15 48.79 -47.12
CA PRO A 6 0.51 48.77 -45.82
C PRO A 6 1.44 47.56 -45.71
N PRO A 7 2.71 47.74 -45.25
CA PRO A 7 3.74 46.69 -45.20
C PRO A 7 3.55 45.65 -44.07
N ASP A 8 2.38 45.56 -43.45
CA ASP A 8 2.23 44.83 -42.14
C ASP A 8 1.55 43.48 -42.26
N SER A 9 1.10 43.06 -43.47
CA SER A 9 0.39 41.79 -43.66
C SER A 9 1.31 40.58 -43.64
N ASP A 10 2.51 40.69 -44.18
CA ASP A 10 3.43 39.56 -44.33
C ASP A 10 4.10 39.18 -43.00
N VAL A 11 4.47 40.18 -42.20
CA VAL A 11 5.03 39.99 -40.86
C VAL A 11 4.05 39.29 -39.89
N ARG A 12 2.74 39.53 -40.08
CA ARG A 12 1.70 38.90 -39.24
C ARG A 12 1.49 37.44 -39.60
N ILE A 13 1.65 37.08 -40.87
CA ILE A 13 1.50 35.70 -41.35
C ILE A 13 2.72 34.85 -40.94
N GLU A 14 3.91 35.40 -40.94
CA GLU A 14 5.10 34.71 -40.45
C GLU A 14 5.06 34.45 -38.93
N ARG A 15 4.67 35.41 -38.13
CA ARG A 15 4.46 35.21 -36.67
C ARG A 15 3.41 34.13 -36.34
N MET A 16 2.36 34.03 -37.15
CA MET A 16 1.37 32.98 -36.98
C MET A 16 1.86 31.59 -37.44
N ARG A 17 2.83 31.54 -38.37
CA ARG A 17 3.48 30.27 -38.75
C ARG A 17 4.49 29.79 -37.71
N GLU A 18 5.23 30.68 -37.06
CA GLU A 18 6.14 30.33 -35.96
C GLU A 18 5.42 29.88 -34.70
N ALA A 19 4.20 30.37 -34.46
CA ALA A 19 3.35 29.93 -33.34
C ALA A 19 2.76 28.51 -33.51
N ARG A 20 2.88 27.89 -34.68
CA ARG A 20 2.58 26.46 -34.81
C ARG A 20 3.61 25.66 -34.04
N ALA A 21 3.23 25.22 -32.86
CA ALA A 21 4.05 24.35 -32.03
C ALA A 21 4.64 23.23 -32.88
N SER A 22 5.96 23.11 -32.90
CA SER A 22 6.63 22.13 -33.75
C SER A 22 6.07 20.75 -33.45
N PRO A 23 5.87 19.88 -34.45
CA PRO A 23 5.30 18.55 -34.26
C PRO A 23 6.06 17.73 -33.19
N THR A 24 7.32 18.04 -33.02
CA THR A 24 8.16 17.44 -31.96
C THR A 24 7.69 17.86 -30.56
N ARG A 25 7.37 19.16 -30.35
CA ARG A 25 6.88 19.63 -29.02
C ARG A 25 5.52 19.05 -28.67
N ILE A 26 4.64 18.90 -29.66
CA ILE A 26 3.31 18.27 -29.45
C ILE A 26 3.49 16.79 -29.09
N LYS A 27 4.37 16.07 -29.78
CA LYS A 27 4.66 14.64 -29.47
C LYS A 27 5.27 14.48 -28.08
N THR A 28 6.21 15.35 -27.70
CA THR A 28 6.81 15.33 -26.36
C THR A 28 5.78 15.60 -25.29
N LEU A 29 4.93 16.61 -25.47
CA LEU A 29 3.88 16.94 -24.50
C LEU A 29 2.87 15.78 -24.37
N ALA A 30 2.45 15.19 -25.49
CA ALA A 30 1.54 14.04 -25.48
C ALA A 30 2.15 12.84 -24.74
N MET A 31 3.44 12.56 -24.96
CA MET A 31 4.14 11.47 -24.26
C MET A 31 4.25 11.73 -22.76
N VAL A 32 4.55 12.96 -22.34
CA VAL A 32 4.58 13.33 -20.91
C VAL A 32 3.21 13.17 -20.27
N CYS A 33 2.14 13.60 -20.95
CA CYS A 33 0.77 13.43 -20.45
C CYS A 33 0.38 11.94 -20.35
N LEU A 34 0.78 11.09 -21.29
CA LEU A 34 0.53 9.65 -21.26
C LEU A 34 1.26 8.98 -20.08
N ILE A 35 2.54 9.32 -19.88
CA ILE A 35 3.31 8.78 -18.76
C ILE A 35 2.71 9.23 -17.42
N ALA A 36 2.39 10.51 -17.28
CA ALA A 36 1.76 11.05 -16.08
C ALA A 36 0.39 10.40 -15.81
N GLY A 37 -0.42 10.22 -16.86
CA GLY A 37 -1.72 9.54 -16.78
C GLY A 37 -1.57 8.07 -16.39
N PHE A 38 -0.58 7.36 -16.94
CA PHE A 38 -0.29 5.97 -16.59
C PHE A 38 0.18 5.83 -15.12
N VAL A 39 1.08 6.72 -14.67
CA VAL A 39 1.55 6.73 -13.28
C VAL A 39 0.39 7.02 -12.32
N LEU A 40 -0.46 7.99 -12.66
CA LEU A 40 -1.64 8.31 -11.85
C LEU A 40 -2.62 7.14 -11.83
N TRP A 41 -2.90 6.54 -12.98
CA TRP A 41 -3.76 5.36 -13.08
C TRP A 41 -3.20 4.17 -12.30
N ALA A 42 -1.91 3.86 -12.47
CA ALA A 42 -1.25 2.80 -11.73
C ALA A 42 -1.29 3.05 -10.21
N HIS A 43 -1.11 4.32 -9.80
CA HIS A 43 -1.23 4.72 -8.40
C HIS A 43 -2.65 4.52 -7.85
N LEU A 44 -3.67 4.93 -8.60
CA LEU A 44 -5.07 4.77 -8.20
C LEU A 44 -5.53 3.31 -8.25
N ALA A 45 -5.09 2.55 -9.26
CA ALA A 45 -5.48 1.16 -9.45
C ALA A 45 -4.77 0.20 -8.49
N SER A 46 -3.48 0.41 -8.23
CA SER A 46 -2.68 -0.45 -7.35
C SER A 46 -2.84 -0.13 -5.86
N GLY A 47 -3.39 1.04 -5.51
CA GLY A 47 -3.43 1.52 -4.14
C GLY A 47 -2.04 1.77 -3.54
N VAL A 48 -0.99 1.67 -4.33
CA VAL A 48 0.37 2.01 -3.91
C VAL A 48 0.48 3.52 -3.82
N ARG A 49 0.55 4.04 -2.61
CA ARG A 49 0.86 5.45 -2.40
C ARG A 49 2.35 5.67 -2.65
N VAL A 50 2.69 6.24 -3.81
CA VAL A 50 4.08 6.59 -4.18
C VAL A 50 4.65 7.62 -3.19
N PHE A 51 3.81 8.53 -2.71
CA PHE A 51 4.15 9.46 -1.64
C PHE A 51 3.49 8.96 -0.35
N ARG A 52 4.28 8.40 0.56
CA ARG A 52 3.79 8.05 1.89
C ARG A 52 3.55 9.35 2.65
N SER A 53 2.28 9.70 2.86
CA SER A 53 1.89 10.64 3.90
C SER A 53 2.40 10.11 5.25
N GLU A 54 2.65 11.01 6.17
CA GLU A 54 2.96 10.67 7.55
C GLU A 54 1.90 9.67 8.07
N VAL A 55 2.36 8.56 8.66
CA VAL A 55 1.47 7.55 9.21
C VAL A 55 0.96 8.09 10.53
N ALA A 56 -0.35 8.22 10.68
CA ALA A 56 -0.95 8.68 11.91
C ALA A 56 -0.60 7.73 13.08
N SER A 57 -0.26 8.30 14.22
CA SER A 57 -0.04 7.53 15.45
C SER A 57 -1.39 7.30 16.13
N GLU A 58 -1.86 6.07 16.11
CA GLU A 58 -3.08 5.66 16.80
C GLU A 58 -2.80 5.33 18.27
N PRO A 59 -3.82 5.41 19.15
CA PRO A 59 -3.69 5.02 20.54
C PRO A 59 -3.10 3.62 20.70
N GLY A 60 -2.15 3.47 21.63
CA GLY A 60 -1.45 2.21 21.91
C GLY A 60 -0.24 1.93 21.04
N TRP A 61 -0.01 2.69 19.94
CA TRP A 61 1.16 2.48 19.10
C TRP A 61 2.50 2.59 19.85
N GLU A 62 2.68 3.64 20.65
CA GLU A 62 3.95 3.85 21.37
C GLU A 62 4.22 2.74 22.39
N ARG A 63 3.17 2.25 23.07
CA ARG A 63 3.28 1.09 23.95
C ARG A 63 3.64 -0.17 23.15
N PHE A 64 2.91 -0.45 22.08
CA PHE A 64 3.18 -1.59 21.19
C PHE A 64 4.61 -1.57 20.67
N ARG A 65 5.06 -0.39 20.20
CA ARG A 65 6.42 -0.17 19.71
C ARG A 65 7.47 -0.45 20.77
N ALA A 66 7.22 -0.06 22.02
CA ALA A 66 8.11 -0.34 23.15
C ALA A 66 8.10 -1.82 23.53
N ASP A 67 6.92 -2.43 23.67
CA ASP A 67 6.74 -3.83 24.05
C ASP A 67 7.44 -4.78 23.09
N TYR A 68 7.35 -4.53 21.78
CA TYR A 68 7.99 -5.36 20.75
C TYR A 68 9.34 -4.82 20.24
N ARG A 69 9.91 -3.81 20.90
CA ARG A 69 11.22 -3.21 20.56
C ARG A 69 11.39 -2.87 19.08
N ILE A 70 10.34 -2.31 18.46
CA ILE A 70 10.31 -2.05 17.01
C ILE A 70 11.46 -1.13 16.55
N ASN A 71 11.98 -0.26 17.41
CA ASN A 71 13.10 0.65 17.10
C ASN A 71 14.44 -0.05 16.89
N HIS A 72 14.59 -1.30 17.36
CA HIS A 72 15.84 -2.04 17.27
C HIS A 72 16.03 -2.78 15.94
N PHE A 73 15.05 -2.70 15.03
CA PHE A 73 15.10 -3.40 13.75
C PHE A 73 15.74 -2.60 12.61
N GLY A 74 16.57 -1.64 12.94
CA GLY A 74 17.32 -0.83 11.99
C GLY A 74 16.91 0.64 11.97
N GLU A 75 17.80 1.47 11.48
CA GLU A 75 17.61 2.92 11.32
C GLU A 75 16.63 3.28 10.18
N ASP A 76 16.09 2.29 9.47
CA ASP A 76 15.20 2.53 8.35
C ASP A 76 13.82 3.00 8.82
N GLY A 77 13.68 4.31 8.86
CA GLY A 77 12.40 4.95 9.19
C GLY A 77 11.24 4.51 8.27
N GLN A 78 11.53 3.96 7.10
CA GLN A 78 10.49 3.41 6.22
C GLN A 78 9.93 2.10 6.75
N PHE A 79 10.79 1.23 7.29
CA PHE A 79 10.37 -0.01 7.92
C PHE A 79 9.49 0.26 9.14
N VAL A 80 9.92 1.15 10.04
CA VAL A 80 9.14 1.53 11.23
C VAL A 80 7.77 2.10 10.83
N ARG A 81 7.72 2.98 9.82
CA ARG A 81 6.44 3.50 9.29
C ARG A 81 5.55 2.41 8.71
N ALA A 82 6.12 1.43 8.02
CA ALA A 82 5.35 0.32 7.47
C ALA A 82 4.79 -0.59 8.58
N VAL A 83 5.58 -0.86 9.62
CA VAL A 83 5.11 -1.60 10.81
C VAL A 83 4.03 -0.81 11.55
N GLN A 84 4.18 0.51 11.72
CA GLN A 84 3.16 1.38 12.29
C GLN A 84 1.86 1.36 11.47
N ASN A 85 1.96 1.41 10.14
CA ASN A 85 0.78 1.26 9.28
C ASN A 85 0.15 -0.13 9.42
N GLY A 86 0.96 -1.17 9.56
CA GLY A 86 0.50 -2.53 9.89
C GLY A 86 -0.26 -2.58 11.22
N TYR A 87 0.25 -1.90 12.27
CA TYR A 87 -0.45 -1.75 13.53
C TYR A 87 -1.82 -1.08 13.34
N ASN A 88 -1.86 0.05 12.64
CA ASN A 88 -3.11 0.76 12.36
C ASN A 88 -4.10 -0.12 11.59
N LEU A 89 -3.62 -0.90 10.61
CA LEU A 89 -4.44 -1.84 9.84
C LEU A 89 -5.00 -2.97 10.70
N VAL A 90 -4.23 -3.49 11.64
CA VAL A 90 -4.65 -4.60 12.52
C VAL A 90 -5.62 -4.12 13.58
N TYR A 91 -5.32 -3.03 14.28
CA TYR A 91 -6.11 -2.57 15.42
C TYR A 91 -7.27 -1.64 15.03
N TYR A 92 -7.18 -0.98 13.89
CA TYR A 92 -8.16 0.00 13.39
C TYR A 92 -8.55 -0.29 11.93
N THR A 93 -8.79 -1.56 11.60
CA THR A 93 -9.06 -2.03 10.22
C THR A 93 -10.21 -1.27 9.57
N HIS A 94 -11.30 -1.03 10.30
CA HIS A 94 -12.45 -0.27 9.82
C HIS A 94 -12.09 1.16 9.35
N LYS A 95 -11.05 1.76 9.91
CA LYS A 95 -10.57 3.10 9.58
C LYS A 95 -9.54 3.09 8.44
N TYR A 96 -8.55 2.20 8.51
CA TYR A 96 -7.39 2.20 7.62
C TYR A 96 -7.54 1.30 6.41
N ALA A 97 -8.43 0.33 6.47
CA ALA A 97 -8.77 -0.58 5.37
C ALA A 97 -10.26 -0.52 5.01
N SER A 98 -10.92 0.63 5.22
CA SER A 98 -12.37 0.82 4.99
C SER A 98 -12.84 0.42 3.59
N ARG A 99 -12.00 0.48 2.59
CA ARG A 99 -12.29 0.02 1.23
C ARG A 99 -12.34 -1.51 1.09
N PHE A 100 -11.78 -2.25 2.05
CA PHE A 100 -11.69 -3.71 2.04
C PHE A 100 -12.56 -4.36 3.12
N THR A 101 -13.28 -3.59 3.92
CA THR A 101 -14.16 -4.09 4.95
C THR A 101 -15.50 -3.38 4.90
N ARG A 102 -16.58 -4.11 5.20
CA ARG A 102 -17.90 -3.52 5.45
C ARG A 102 -18.17 -3.33 6.95
N ARG A 103 -17.24 -3.75 7.81
CA ARG A 103 -17.34 -3.58 9.25
C ARG A 103 -17.08 -2.13 9.63
N SER A 104 -17.87 -1.62 10.58
CA SER A 104 -17.76 -0.28 11.15
C SER A 104 -17.21 -0.31 12.57
N ALA A 105 -16.97 0.85 13.16
CA ALA A 105 -16.44 0.95 14.52
C ALA A 105 -17.31 0.27 15.59
N GLY A 106 -18.63 0.19 15.38
CA GLY A 106 -19.57 -0.45 16.28
C GLY A 106 -19.71 -1.96 16.14
N ASP A 107 -19.15 -2.56 15.10
CA ASP A 107 -19.30 -3.99 14.84
C ASP A 107 -18.41 -4.84 15.75
N ARG A 108 -18.88 -6.05 16.11
CA ARG A 108 -18.15 -6.98 16.98
C ARG A 108 -16.77 -7.35 16.40
N ALA A 109 -16.65 -7.52 15.10
CA ALA A 109 -15.40 -7.85 14.40
C ALA A 109 -15.00 -6.70 13.46
N ASN A 110 -14.74 -5.51 14.03
CA ASN A 110 -14.41 -4.31 13.27
C ASN A 110 -12.91 -4.15 12.96
N SER A 111 -12.07 -5.03 13.50
CA SER A 111 -10.64 -5.04 13.30
C SER A 111 -10.07 -6.46 13.32
N CYS A 112 -8.88 -6.67 12.77
CA CYS A 112 -8.17 -7.94 12.86
C CYS A 112 -7.88 -8.30 14.34
N ALA A 113 -7.58 -7.29 15.17
CA ALA A 113 -7.32 -7.44 16.60
C ALA A 113 -8.55 -7.89 17.41
N ALA A 114 -9.76 -7.84 16.86
CA ALA A 114 -10.94 -8.38 17.50
C ALA A 114 -10.91 -9.92 17.62
N CYS A 115 -10.09 -10.59 16.78
CA CYS A 115 -9.98 -12.05 16.73
C CYS A 115 -8.54 -12.56 16.92
N HIS A 116 -7.52 -11.72 16.69
CA HIS A 116 -6.12 -12.12 16.68
C HIS A 116 -5.28 -11.20 17.55
N THR A 117 -4.35 -11.76 18.31
CA THR A 117 -3.29 -11.00 18.96
C THR A 117 -2.14 -10.74 17.95
N ALA A 118 -1.20 -9.88 18.32
CA ALA A 118 -0.01 -9.66 17.49
C ALA A 118 0.87 -10.92 17.41
N GLU A 119 0.92 -11.69 18.48
CA GLU A 119 1.63 -12.97 18.56
C GLU A 119 0.97 -14.02 17.67
N ASP A 120 -0.36 -14.11 17.63
CA ASP A 120 -1.07 -15.00 16.70
C ASP A 120 -0.69 -14.71 15.24
N LEU A 121 -0.59 -13.43 14.89
CA LEU A 121 -0.16 -13.01 13.56
C LEU A 121 1.31 -13.40 13.31
N ALA A 122 2.18 -13.28 14.32
CA ALA A 122 3.57 -13.68 14.23
C ALA A 122 3.72 -15.19 14.03
N TYR A 123 2.98 -16.00 14.81
CA TYR A 123 2.94 -17.47 14.63
C TYR A 123 2.38 -17.85 13.27
N ALA A 124 1.31 -17.20 12.83
CA ALA A 124 0.75 -17.43 11.50
C ALA A 124 1.74 -17.08 10.38
N PHE A 125 2.54 -16.02 10.57
CA PHE A 125 3.57 -15.63 9.62
C PHE A 125 4.68 -16.68 9.52
N VAL A 126 5.26 -17.13 10.62
CA VAL A 126 6.34 -18.13 10.60
C VAL A 126 5.89 -19.53 10.24
N SER A 127 4.61 -19.85 10.44
CA SER A 127 3.99 -21.11 10.02
C SER A 127 3.39 -21.05 8.61
N SER A 128 3.47 -19.92 7.92
CA SER A 128 2.99 -19.79 6.55
C SER A 128 3.85 -20.57 5.56
N ASP A 129 3.38 -20.69 4.32
CA ASP A 129 4.01 -21.46 3.24
C ASP A 129 4.07 -22.98 3.46
N ARG A 130 3.38 -23.48 4.47
CA ARG A 130 3.15 -24.93 4.64
C ARG A 130 1.93 -25.38 3.86
N VAL A 131 1.87 -26.68 3.59
CA VAL A 131 0.68 -27.29 3.00
C VAL A 131 -0.46 -27.22 4.03
N ASP A 132 -1.51 -26.51 3.67
CA ASP A 132 -2.73 -26.48 4.48
C ASP A 132 -3.40 -27.86 4.38
N PRO A 133 -3.62 -28.58 5.50
CA PRO A 133 -4.14 -29.94 5.48
C PRO A 133 -5.58 -30.03 4.94
N LYS A 134 -6.36 -28.94 5.04
CA LYS A 134 -7.74 -28.90 4.53
C LYS A 134 -7.79 -28.62 3.03
N LEU A 135 -6.83 -27.84 2.53
CA LEU A 135 -6.80 -27.41 1.14
C LEU A 135 -5.85 -28.23 0.27
N GLY A 136 -4.97 -29.02 0.88
CA GLY A 136 -3.95 -29.82 0.18
C GLY A 136 -2.93 -28.98 -0.61
N LYS A 137 -2.83 -27.69 -0.36
CA LYS A 137 -1.93 -26.76 -1.07
C LYS A 137 -1.24 -25.80 -0.10
N ARG A 138 -0.11 -25.25 -0.55
CA ARG A 138 0.59 -24.19 0.19
C ARG A 138 -0.26 -22.92 0.21
N VAL A 139 -0.33 -22.29 1.39
CA VAL A 139 -1.06 -21.04 1.61
C VAL A 139 -0.11 -20.04 2.24
N SER A 140 0.11 -18.94 1.55
CA SER A 140 0.94 -17.85 2.05
C SER A 140 0.26 -17.11 3.19
N PHE A 141 1.04 -16.36 3.97
CA PHE A 141 0.51 -15.46 5.00
C PHE A 141 -0.40 -14.39 4.36
N GLU A 142 0.00 -13.85 3.23
CA GLU A 142 -0.75 -12.87 2.46
C GLU A 142 -2.11 -13.40 2.01
N ASP A 143 -2.19 -14.64 1.57
CA ASP A 143 -3.47 -15.26 1.19
C ASP A 143 -4.41 -15.39 2.39
N ARG A 144 -3.87 -15.74 3.57
CA ARG A 144 -4.67 -15.81 4.81
C ARG A 144 -5.22 -14.44 5.19
N VAL A 145 -4.40 -13.39 5.12
CA VAL A 145 -4.84 -12.00 5.37
C VAL A 145 -5.93 -11.60 4.38
N ARG A 146 -5.76 -11.91 3.09
CA ARG A 146 -6.75 -11.62 2.05
C ARG A 146 -8.08 -12.34 2.27
N TRP A 147 -8.03 -13.61 2.69
CA TRP A 147 -9.24 -14.37 3.03
C TRP A 147 -9.96 -13.81 4.27
N CYS A 148 -9.21 -13.28 5.25
CA CYS A 148 -9.80 -12.61 6.38
C CYS A 148 -10.61 -11.39 5.96
N TYR A 149 -10.10 -10.57 5.02
CA TYR A 149 -10.86 -9.45 4.46
C TYR A 149 -12.17 -9.90 3.79
N ALA A 150 -12.12 -10.96 2.98
CA ALA A 150 -13.29 -11.47 2.29
C ALA A 150 -14.32 -12.13 3.22
N GLY A 151 -13.85 -12.92 4.17
CA GLY A 151 -14.71 -13.69 5.09
C GLY A 151 -15.06 -12.92 6.35
N SER A 152 -14.08 -12.74 7.25
CA SER A 152 -14.35 -12.20 8.60
C SER A 152 -14.72 -10.71 8.57
N MET A 153 -14.16 -9.95 7.63
CA MET A 153 -14.41 -8.51 7.50
C MET A 153 -15.55 -8.19 6.52
N ASP A 154 -16.16 -9.21 5.92
CA ASP A 154 -17.28 -9.09 4.96
C ASP A 154 -17.02 -8.09 3.84
N GLY A 155 -15.79 -8.06 3.32
CA GLY A 155 -15.33 -7.01 2.41
C GLY A 155 -14.74 -7.53 1.10
N PHE A 156 -13.89 -6.73 0.51
CA PHE A 156 -13.24 -7.01 -0.77
C PHE A 156 -11.82 -7.53 -0.56
N VAL A 157 -11.39 -8.43 -1.44
CA VAL A 157 -10.04 -9.01 -1.40
C VAL A 157 -9.02 -8.00 -1.93
N PRO A 158 -8.09 -7.50 -1.10
CA PRO A 158 -6.98 -6.67 -1.59
C PRO A 158 -5.99 -7.49 -2.43
N THR A 159 -5.16 -6.82 -3.22
CA THR A 159 -4.02 -7.47 -3.89
C THR A 159 -2.92 -7.80 -2.88
N ILE A 160 -2.04 -8.76 -3.19
CA ILE A 160 -0.88 -9.09 -2.34
C ILE A 160 0.11 -7.92 -2.18
N TYR A 161 0.09 -6.96 -3.10
CA TYR A 161 0.95 -5.77 -3.08
C TYR A 161 0.34 -4.59 -2.35
N ASP A 162 -0.94 -4.69 -1.97
CA ASP A 162 -1.63 -3.62 -1.26
C ASP A 162 -1.02 -3.44 0.14
N PRO A 163 -0.82 -2.18 0.59
CA PRO A 163 -0.39 -1.91 1.96
C PRO A 163 -1.23 -2.62 3.03
N ALA A 164 -2.54 -2.81 2.78
CA ALA A 164 -3.44 -3.54 3.67
C ALA A 164 -3.04 -5.03 3.87
N VAL A 165 -2.19 -5.58 3.02
CA VAL A 165 -1.63 -6.94 3.16
C VAL A 165 -0.16 -6.88 3.54
N ARG A 166 0.62 -6.12 2.77
CA ARG A 166 2.07 -6.02 2.93
C ARG A 166 2.49 -5.50 4.30
N ASP A 167 1.83 -4.44 4.79
CA ASP A 167 2.24 -3.79 6.04
C ASP A 167 1.79 -4.62 7.27
N ILE A 168 0.69 -5.39 7.16
CA ILE A 168 0.34 -6.41 8.17
C ILE A 168 1.40 -7.52 8.21
N ARG A 169 1.91 -7.97 7.07
CA ARG A 169 3.01 -8.93 7.02
C ARG A 169 4.28 -8.40 7.68
N LEU A 170 4.62 -7.12 7.45
CA LEU A 170 5.79 -6.49 8.07
C LEU A 170 5.63 -6.37 9.59
N LEU A 171 4.42 -6.07 10.09
CA LEU A 171 4.09 -6.10 11.51
C LEU A 171 4.28 -7.51 12.09
N ALA A 172 3.68 -8.52 11.48
CA ALA A 172 3.79 -9.92 11.92
C ALA A 172 5.25 -10.39 11.95
N ARG A 173 6.05 -10.02 10.93
CA ARG A 173 7.48 -10.29 10.87
C ARG A 173 8.26 -9.61 12.00
N ALA A 174 7.95 -8.34 12.31
CA ALA A 174 8.62 -7.59 13.37
C ALA A 174 8.35 -8.23 14.75
N VAL A 175 7.09 -8.60 15.02
CA VAL A 175 6.71 -9.30 16.25
C VAL A 175 7.35 -10.69 16.32
N ALA A 176 7.34 -11.47 15.22
CA ALA A 176 7.99 -12.79 15.16
C ALA A 176 9.49 -12.69 15.47
N ARG A 177 10.15 -11.67 14.98
CA ARG A 177 11.57 -11.42 15.24
C ARG A 177 11.84 -11.07 16.70
N HIS A 178 10.98 -10.26 17.33
CA HIS A 178 11.07 -9.95 18.75
C HIS A 178 10.88 -11.19 19.63
N LEU A 179 9.96 -12.06 19.25
CA LEU A 179 9.68 -13.32 19.93
C LEU A 179 10.69 -14.44 19.61
N GLU A 180 11.74 -14.12 18.82
CA GLU A 180 12.75 -15.07 18.36
C GLU A 180 12.16 -16.31 17.66
N LEU A 181 10.97 -16.15 17.02
CA LEU A 181 10.35 -17.18 16.21
C LEU A 181 11.11 -17.32 14.90
N GLY A 182 12.16 -18.15 14.91
CA GLY A 182 12.97 -18.46 13.74
C GLY A 182 12.56 -19.76 13.08
N GLU A 183 13.15 -20.04 11.90
CA GLU A 183 12.95 -21.32 11.17
C GLU A 183 13.28 -22.57 12.03
N GLY A 184 14.13 -22.40 13.08
CA GLY A 184 14.47 -23.47 14.01
C GLY A 184 13.37 -23.83 15.02
N ALA A 185 12.47 -22.91 15.37
CA ALA A 185 11.35 -23.18 16.27
C ALA A 185 10.28 -24.04 15.61
N LEU A 186 10.21 -24.01 14.28
CA LEU A 186 9.25 -24.76 13.46
C LEU A 186 9.66 -26.22 13.24
N ARG A 187 10.93 -26.59 13.49
CA ARG A 187 11.42 -27.99 13.34
C ARG A 187 11.23 -28.86 14.57
N LYS A 188 10.80 -28.29 15.71
CA LYS A 188 10.58 -29.04 16.96
C LYS A 188 9.15 -29.62 17.12
N GLY A 189 8.30 -29.48 16.12
CA GLY A 189 6.90 -29.92 16.15
C GLY A 189 6.54 -30.97 15.10
N ASP A 190 7.51 -31.68 14.52
CA ASP A 190 7.30 -32.86 13.68
C ASP A 190 7.51 -34.13 14.47
#